data_090ee020274c667cc0c252f5357280b7
#
_entry.id   090ee020274c667cc0c252f5357280b7
#
_cell.length_a   1.000
_cell.length_b   1.000
_cell.length_c   1.000
_cell.angle_alpha   90.00
_cell.angle_beta   90.00
_cell.angle_gamma   90.00
#
_symmetry.space_group_name_H-M   'P 1'
#
loop_
_entity.id
_entity.type
_entity.pdbx_description
1 polymer ?
#
loop_
_entity_poly.entity_id
_entity_poly.type
_entity_poly.pdbx_seq_one_letter_code
_entity_poly.pdbx_strand_id
1 'polypeptide(L)'
;MKRNVSTVIVTLAVAFSAQLLPARSTTISRANTNQSKAFLATETFDGDYREIPKTSIARDGTKIASVKSYKDLHSLLVTLPPDEAMRSKYPGLRKSVKKPNWPAQREPEEIRNVRIKSCWIVSAKHEGGDGDRDFHVVVSNSPTNFSEVMNAEVSGLPKANTADFNTLRDVRALFLTLSTNAPSSSFTHLKPPKHVILEGSLYFDGYHGAGKKNDPGPAWAKPQSVWEIHPIYKLTPLN
;
A
#
# COMPACT_ATOMS: atom_id res chain seq x y z
N MET A 1 -63.31 -46.21 -36.04
CA MET A 1 -63.30 -44.75 -36.21
C MET A 1 -62.05 -44.15 -35.52
N LYS A 2 -61.02 -43.77 -36.28
CA LYS A 2 -59.83 -43.13 -35.81
C LYS A 2 -59.93 -41.67 -36.18
N ARG A 3 -59.92 -40.78 -35.19
CA ARG A 3 -59.87 -39.31 -35.37
C ARG A 3 -58.43 -38.89 -35.47
N ASN A 4 -58.06 -38.30 -36.61
CA ASN A 4 -56.78 -37.60 -36.76
C ASN A 4 -56.90 -36.21 -36.13
N VAL A 5 -56.01 -35.86 -35.20
CA VAL A 5 -55.87 -34.53 -34.69
C VAL A 5 -54.63 -33.91 -35.36
N SER A 6 -54.85 -32.89 -36.20
CA SER A 6 -53.78 -32.12 -36.81
C SER A 6 -53.33 -31.03 -35.85
N THR A 7 -52.06 -31.07 -35.42
CA THR A 7 -51.43 -30.04 -34.61
C THR A 7 -50.87 -28.93 -35.52
N VAL A 8 -51.38 -27.74 -35.41
CA VAL A 8 -50.83 -26.55 -36.09
C VAL A 8 -49.75 -25.96 -35.21
N ILE A 9 -48.52 -25.95 -35.68
CA ILE A 9 -47.39 -25.27 -35.03
C ILE A 9 -47.32 -23.85 -35.60
N VAL A 10 -47.60 -22.86 -34.77
CA VAL A 10 -47.41 -21.44 -35.10
C VAL A 10 -46.00 -21.05 -34.63
N THR A 11 -45.10 -20.85 -35.57
CA THR A 11 -43.75 -20.33 -35.28
C THR A 11 -43.79 -18.82 -35.18
N LEU A 12 -43.61 -18.30 -33.96
CA LEU A 12 -43.49 -16.86 -33.71
C LEU A 12 -42.04 -16.43 -33.91
N ALA A 13 -41.74 -15.74 -35.01
CA ALA A 13 -40.44 -15.14 -35.23
C ALA A 13 -40.35 -13.84 -34.44
N VAL A 14 -39.57 -13.84 -33.36
CA VAL A 14 -39.22 -12.62 -32.62
C VAL A 14 -37.98 -11.99 -33.26
N ALA A 15 -38.18 -10.88 -33.96
CA ALA A 15 -37.07 -10.07 -34.47
C ALA A 15 -36.42 -9.29 -33.33
N PHE A 16 -35.22 -9.67 -32.93
CA PHE A 16 -34.38 -8.87 -32.04
C PHE A 16 -33.72 -7.72 -32.81
N SER A 17 -34.23 -6.52 -32.65
CA SER A 17 -33.54 -5.31 -33.09
C SER A 17 -32.42 -5.04 -32.10
N ALA A 18 -31.19 -5.34 -32.48
CA ALA A 18 -30.00 -4.90 -31.73
C ALA A 18 -29.85 -3.37 -31.90
N GLN A 19 -30.33 -2.61 -30.93
CA GLN A 19 -30.00 -1.21 -30.84
C GLN A 19 -28.54 -1.10 -30.40
N LEU A 20 -27.67 -0.68 -31.30
CA LEU A 20 -26.30 -0.23 -30.99
C LEU A 20 -26.41 1.01 -30.07
N LEU A 21 -26.19 0.80 -28.78
CA LEU A 21 -26.00 1.92 -27.83
C LEU A 21 -24.65 2.59 -28.15
N PRO A 22 -24.61 3.92 -28.21
CA PRO A 22 -23.36 4.63 -28.55
C PRO A 22 -22.33 4.47 -27.43
N ALA A 23 -21.10 4.21 -27.81
CA ALA A 23 -19.92 4.12 -26.96
C ALA A 23 -19.59 5.49 -26.29
N ARG A 24 -20.35 5.87 -25.26
CA ARG A 24 -20.21 7.15 -24.52
C ARG A 24 -19.53 7.02 -23.17
N SER A 25 -18.96 5.86 -22.78
CA SER A 25 -18.58 5.64 -21.37
C SER A 25 -17.08 5.75 -21.03
N THR A 26 -16.17 5.72 -22.01
CA THR A 26 -14.73 5.59 -21.69
C THR A 26 -14.01 6.91 -21.38
N THR A 27 -14.46 8.03 -21.90
CA THR A 27 -13.77 9.32 -21.76
C THR A 27 -14.02 9.97 -20.38
N ILE A 28 -15.25 9.88 -19.88
CA ILE A 28 -15.62 10.43 -18.56
C ILE A 28 -14.95 9.65 -17.43
N SER A 29 -14.86 8.33 -17.55
CA SER A 29 -14.18 7.47 -16.55
C SER A 29 -12.69 7.80 -16.41
N ARG A 30 -11.96 8.06 -17.51
CA ARG A 30 -10.54 8.38 -17.48
C ARG A 30 -10.26 9.77 -16.88
N ALA A 31 -11.07 10.77 -17.19
CA ALA A 31 -10.92 12.11 -16.62
C ALA A 31 -11.12 12.12 -15.10
N ASN A 32 -12.16 11.44 -14.60
CA ASN A 32 -12.42 11.31 -13.17
C ASN A 32 -11.31 10.53 -12.43
N THR A 33 -10.75 9.48 -13.05
CA THR A 33 -9.64 8.71 -12.47
C THR A 33 -8.37 9.56 -12.35
N ASN A 34 -8.06 10.39 -13.35
CA ASN A 34 -6.89 11.27 -13.31
C ASN A 34 -7.04 12.40 -12.29
N GLN A 35 -8.21 13.00 -12.16
CA GLN A 35 -8.49 13.98 -11.10
C GLN A 35 -8.37 13.37 -9.71
N SER A 36 -8.92 12.18 -9.49
CA SER A 36 -8.78 11.46 -8.21
C SER A 36 -7.32 11.19 -7.87
N LYS A 37 -6.52 10.73 -8.84
CA LYS A 37 -5.07 10.49 -8.62
C LYS A 37 -4.31 11.79 -8.34
N ALA A 38 -4.62 12.88 -9.03
CA ALA A 38 -3.99 14.18 -8.78
C ALA A 38 -4.28 14.69 -7.37
N PHE A 39 -5.52 14.55 -6.89
CA PHE A 39 -5.90 14.88 -5.52
C PHE A 39 -5.14 14.00 -4.52
N LEU A 40 -5.17 12.68 -4.67
CA LEU A 40 -4.48 11.75 -3.80
C LEU A 40 -2.96 11.97 -3.75
N ALA A 41 -2.36 12.49 -4.82
CA ALA A 41 -0.94 12.80 -4.88
C ALA A 41 -0.51 13.96 -3.95
N THR A 42 -1.45 14.80 -3.52
CA THR A 42 -1.19 16.01 -2.72
C THR A 42 -1.74 15.98 -1.31
N GLU A 43 -2.33 14.85 -0.88
CA GLU A 43 -2.87 14.73 0.47
C GLU A 43 -1.76 14.83 1.53
N THR A 44 -1.99 15.70 2.50
CA THR A 44 -1.08 15.90 3.63
C THR A 44 -1.42 14.97 4.77
N PHE A 45 -0.40 14.55 5.52
CA PHE A 45 -0.56 13.81 6.76
C PHE A 45 -1.38 14.65 7.76
N ASP A 46 -2.38 14.05 8.37
CA ASP A 46 -3.22 14.66 9.41
C ASP A 46 -3.42 13.72 10.62
N GLY A 47 -2.58 12.70 10.73
CA GLY A 47 -2.57 11.79 11.88
C GLY A 47 -2.12 12.45 13.17
N ASP A 48 -2.49 11.86 14.29
CA ASP A 48 -2.29 12.39 15.63
C ASP A 48 -1.08 11.80 16.38
N TYR A 49 -0.32 10.91 15.74
CA TYR A 49 0.80 10.23 16.40
C TYR A 49 1.92 9.84 15.44
N ARG A 50 3.15 9.88 15.96
CA ARG A 50 4.35 9.48 15.22
C ARG A 50 4.51 10.15 13.84
N GLU A 51 4.09 11.43 13.70
CA GLU A 51 4.20 12.17 12.44
C GLU A 51 5.62 12.12 11.87
N ILE A 52 6.63 12.42 12.68
CA ILE A 52 8.03 12.45 12.21
C ILE A 52 8.49 11.11 11.67
N PRO A 53 8.38 9.97 12.38
CA PRO A 53 8.73 8.67 11.81
C PRO A 53 7.99 8.31 10.53
N LYS A 54 6.74 8.72 10.40
CA LYS A 54 5.89 8.38 9.25
C LYS A 54 6.12 9.26 8.03
N THR A 55 6.51 10.51 8.23
CA THR A 55 6.60 11.50 7.14
C THR A 55 8.01 12.02 6.90
N SER A 56 9.03 11.38 7.47
CA SER A 56 10.43 11.76 7.25
C SER A 56 11.35 10.56 7.01
N ILE A 57 12.36 10.77 6.18
CA ILE A 57 13.44 9.81 5.95
C ILE A 57 14.26 9.69 7.25
N ALA A 58 14.62 8.46 7.63
CA ALA A 58 15.38 8.22 8.86
C ALA A 58 16.74 8.95 8.84
N ARG A 59 17.03 9.63 9.94
CA ARG A 59 18.26 10.41 10.12
C ARG A 59 19.00 9.99 11.39
N ASP A 60 20.32 10.03 11.29
CA ASP A 60 21.22 9.99 12.45
C ASP A 60 21.67 11.42 12.72
N GLY A 61 21.08 12.03 13.74
CA GLY A 61 21.15 13.48 13.95
C GLY A 61 20.52 14.24 12.79
N THR A 62 21.27 15.12 12.14
CA THR A 62 20.80 15.92 10.99
C THR A 62 21.04 15.25 9.63
N LYS A 63 21.84 14.18 9.58
CA LYS A 63 22.22 13.49 8.33
C LYS A 63 21.25 12.36 8.04
N ILE A 64 20.90 12.17 6.76
CA ILE A 64 20.17 10.99 6.32
C ILE A 64 20.99 9.75 6.71
N ALA A 65 20.37 8.83 7.43
CA ALA A 65 21.01 7.57 7.83
C ALA A 65 21.44 6.77 6.60
N SER A 66 22.53 5.99 6.73
CA SER A 66 23.05 5.20 5.61
C SER A 66 22.02 4.20 5.09
N VAL A 67 22.01 4.00 3.77
CA VAL A 67 21.12 3.06 3.10
C VAL A 67 21.77 1.68 3.05
N LYS A 68 21.20 0.69 3.73
CA LYS A 68 21.63 -0.69 3.65
C LYS A 68 20.88 -1.41 2.54
N SER A 69 21.62 -1.99 1.59
CA SER A 69 21.03 -2.72 0.46
C SER A 69 20.84 -4.20 0.79
N TYR A 70 19.67 -4.71 0.41
CA TYR A 70 19.28 -6.10 0.51
C TYR A 70 18.96 -6.65 -0.89
N LYS A 71 19.27 -7.92 -1.13
CA LYS A 71 19.01 -8.57 -2.42
C LYS A 71 17.50 -8.60 -2.71
N ASP A 72 16.73 -8.99 -1.71
CA ASP A 72 15.29 -9.24 -1.75
C ASP A 72 14.66 -8.99 -0.37
N LEU A 73 13.35 -9.16 -0.25
CA LEU A 73 12.61 -8.97 0.99
C LEU A 73 13.04 -9.95 2.09
N HIS A 74 13.28 -11.23 1.76
CA HIS A 74 13.74 -12.23 2.72
C HIS A 74 15.04 -11.79 3.41
N SER A 75 16.02 -11.31 2.62
CA SER A 75 17.30 -10.83 3.12
C SER A 75 17.17 -9.67 4.12
N LEU A 76 16.12 -8.85 4.00
CA LEU A 76 15.78 -7.81 4.98
C LEU A 76 15.13 -8.43 6.21
N LEU A 77 14.06 -9.23 6.04
CA LEU A 77 13.24 -9.75 7.14
C LEU A 77 14.06 -10.52 8.18
N VAL A 78 15.03 -11.33 7.75
CA VAL A 78 15.90 -12.10 8.68
C VAL A 78 16.85 -11.23 9.50
N THR A 79 16.98 -9.94 9.19
CA THR A 79 17.83 -8.99 9.94
C THR A 79 17.06 -8.12 10.92
N LEU A 80 15.73 -8.20 10.90
CA LEU A 80 14.90 -7.39 11.78
C LEU A 80 14.83 -7.99 13.19
N PRO A 81 14.88 -7.16 14.24
CA PRO A 81 14.61 -7.64 15.58
C PRO A 81 13.22 -8.26 15.66
N PRO A 82 13.03 -9.34 16.46
CA PRO A 82 11.71 -9.89 16.73
C PRO A 82 10.77 -8.85 17.36
N ASP A 83 9.48 -8.90 17.00
CA ASP A 83 8.47 -7.95 17.48
C ASP A 83 8.42 -7.86 19.02
N GLU A 84 8.53 -8.99 19.73
CA GLU A 84 8.51 -9.00 21.19
C GLU A 84 9.79 -8.40 21.81
N ALA A 85 10.93 -8.50 21.13
CA ALA A 85 12.15 -7.85 21.58
C ALA A 85 12.01 -6.32 21.49
N MET A 86 11.38 -5.81 20.43
CA MET A 86 11.08 -4.39 20.28
C MET A 86 10.10 -3.92 21.36
N ARG A 87 8.99 -4.63 21.56
CA ARG A 87 7.99 -4.30 22.60
C ARG A 87 8.53 -4.36 24.02
N SER A 88 9.47 -5.25 24.27
CA SER A 88 10.13 -5.36 25.57
C SER A 88 11.10 -4.21 25.80
N LYS A 89 11.89 -3.86 24.79
CA LYS A 89 12.88 -2.78 24.86
C LYS A 89 12.22 -1.40 24.89
N TYR A 90 11.14 -1.22 24.11
CA TYR A 90 10.43 0.05 23.95
C TYR A 90 8.96 -0.08 24.35
N PRO A 91 8.66 -0.09 25.67
CA PRO A 91 7.28 -0.28 26.14
C PRO A 91 6.31 0.80 25.65
N GLY A 92 6.80 1.99 25.27
CA GLY A 92 6.00 3.06 24.65
C GLY A 92 5.42 2.69 23.28
N LEU A 93 5.97 1.69 22.58
CA LEU A 93 5.49 1.20 21.29
C LEU A 93 4.44 0.08 21.42
N ARG A 94 3.98 -0.25 22.63
CA ARG A 94 2.98 -1.31 22.83
C ARG A 94 1.57 -0.80 22.53
N LYS A 95 0.73 -1.69 21.99
CA LYS A 95 -0.69 -1.42 21.73
C LYS A 95 -1.47 -0.92 22.97
N SER A 96 -1.03 -1.30 24.17
CA SER A 96 -1.64 -0.85 25.43
C SER A 96 -1.39 0.63 25.75
N VAL A 97 -0.41 1.25 25.10
CA VAL A 97 -0.13 2.69 25.25
C VAL A 97 -1.08 3.45 24.35
N LYS A 98 -1.70 4.51 24.87
CA LYS A 98 -2.55 5.39 24.04
C LYS A 98 -1.70 6.11 22.99
N LYS A 99 -2.19 6.23 21.76
CA LYS A 99 -1.49 6.83 20.62
C LYS A 99 -0.80 8.18 20.92
N PRO A 100 -1.42 9.16 21.62
CA PRO A 100 -0.75 10.42 21.95
C PRO A 100 0.50 10.30 22.81
N ASN A 101 0.65 9.18 23.51
CA ASN A 101 1.83 8.90 24.37
C ASN A 101 2.91 8.08 23.67
N TRP A 102 2.77 7.83 22.38
CA TRP A 102 3.79 7.12 21.63
C TRP A 102 5.00 8.01 21.35
N PRO A 103 6.21 7.42 21.23
CA PRO A 103 7.42 8.17 20.93
C PRO A 103 7.27 9.02 19.67
N ALA A 104 7.46 10.32 19.77
CA ALA A 104 7.40 11.24 18.64
C ALA A 104 8.54 11.04 17.64
N GLN A 105 9.64 10.42 18.07
CA GLN A 105 10.82 10.13 17.27
C GLN A 105 10.94 8.64 16.97
N ARG A 106 11.84 8.31 16.04
CA ARG A 106 12.23 6.92 15.76
C ARG A 106 13.03 6.36 16.93
N GLU A 107 12.77 5.10 17.26
CA GLU A 107 13.66 4.35 18.13
C GLU A 107 14.96 3.99 17.38
N PRO A 108 16.08 3.72 18.07
CA PRO A 108 17.38 3.46 17.45
C PRO A 108 17.35 2.38 16.34
N GLU A 109 16.57 1.32 16.51
CA GLU A 109 16.44 0.25 15.52
C GLU A 109 15.68 0.69 14.26
N GLU A 110 14.87 1.75 14.37
CA GLU A 110 14.14 2.35 13.25
C GLU A 110 14.99 3.37 12.46
N ILE A 111 16.14 3.81 13.02
CA ILE A 111 17.06 4.75 12.36
C ILE A 111 17.87 3.99 11.30
N ARG A 112 17.17 3.40 10.34
CA ARG A 112 17.75 2.60 9.25
C ARG A 112 17.00 2.89 7.96
N ASN A 113 17.74 3.27 6.92
CA ASN A 113 17.22 3.28 5.56
C ASN A 113 17.59 1.96 4.87
N VAL A 114 16.65 1.41 4.14
CA VAL A 114 16.80 0.13 3.46
C VAL A 114 16.53 0.27 1.98
N ARG A 115 17.24 -0.52 1.17
CA ARG A 115 17.00 -0.69 -0.26
C ARG A 115 16.81 -2.16 -0.55
N ILE A 116 15.62 -2.55 -1.00
CA ILE A 116 15.34 -3.89 -1.52
C ILE A 116 15.54 -3.84 -3.03
N LYS A 117 16.52 -4.60 -3.53
CA LYS A 117 16.91 -4.57 -4.96
C LYS A 117 15.89 -5.25 -5.87
N SER A 118 15.03 -6.10 -5.33
CA SER A 118 13.99 -6.81 -6.06
C SER A 118 12.86 -7.18 -5.12
N CYS A 119 11.68 -6.63 -5.34
CA CYS A 119 10.43 -7.04 -4.68
C CYS A 119 9.22 -6.69 -5.56
N TRP A 120 8.08 -7.24 -5.21
CA TRP A 120 6.81 -7.05 -5.92
C TRP A 120 5.84 -6.30 -5.04
N ILE A 121 5.25 -5.22 -5.56
CA ILE A 121 4.05 -4.61 -4.98
C ILE A 121 2.86 -5.43 -5.48
N VAL A 122 2.19 -6.10 -4.56
CA VAL A 122 1.11 -7.05 -4.89
C VAL A 122 -0.28 -6.54 -4.55
N SER A 123 -0.37 -5.63 -3.58
CA SER A 123 -1.64 -5.03 -3.15
C SER A 123 -1.42 -3.65 -2.57
N ALA A 124 -2.47 -2.83 -2.59
CA ALA A 124 -2.50 -1.55 -1.92
C ALA A 124 -3.91 -1.19 -1.46
N LYS A 125 -4.01 -0.35 -0.41
CA LYS A 125 -5.20 0.40 -0.03
C LYS A 125 -4.83 1.85 0.29
N HIS A 126 -5.79 2.75 0.25
CA HIS A 126 -5.67 4.14 0.68
C HIS A 126 -6.33 4.31 2.05
N GLU A 127 -5.62 4.87 3.01
CA GLU A 127 -6.15 5.23 4.33
C GLU A 127 -6.54 6.71 4.33
N GLY A 128 -7.77 6.98 3.91
CA GLY A 128 -8.26 8.35 3.69
C GLY A 128 -9.11 8.93 4.82
N GLY A 129 -9.35 8.17 5.91
CA GLY A 129 -10.15 8.60 7.05
C GLY A 129 -9.38 9.47 8.05
N ASP A 130 -9.57 9.21 9.36
CA ASP A 130 -8.83 9.86 10.46
C ASP A 130 -7.37 9.42 10.55
N GLY A 131 -6.83 8.96 9.43
CA GLY A 131 -5.55 8.32 9.34
C GLY A 131 -4.47 9.21 8.79
N ASP A 132 -3.40 8.54 8.45
CA ASP A 132 -2.13 9.14 8.04
C ASP A 132 -2.16 9.61 6.59
N ARG A 133 -3.27 9.46 5.86
CA ARG A 133 -3.42 9.79 4.42
C ARG A 133 -2.44 9.03 3.55
N ASP A 134 -2.03 7.86 3.97
CA ASP A 134 -1.03 7.03 3.29
C ASP A 134 -1.66 5.97 2.38
N PHE A 135 -0.78 5.32 1.62
CA PHE A 135 -1.13 4.09 0.92
C PHE A 135 -0.41 2.94 1.61
N HIS A 136 -1.17 2.07 2.27
CA HIS A 136 -0.65 0.80 2.73
C HIS A 136 -0.39 -0.11 1.54
N VAL A 137 0.82 -0.56 1.42
CA VAL A 137 1.32 -1.36 0.30
C VAL A 137 1.81 -2.68 0.83
N VAL A 138 1.40 -3.78 0.22
CA VAL A 138 1.94 -5.11 0.53
C VAL A 138 3.05 -5.43 -0.47
N VAL A 139 4.25 -5.64 0.04
CA VAL A 139 5.41 -6.08 -0.74
C VAL A 139 5.73 -7.55 -0.49
N SER A 140 6.17 -8.26 -1.53
CA SER A 140 6.47 -9.69 -1.52
C SER A 140 7.70 -10.01 -2.34
N ASN A 141 8.35 -11.15 -2.08
CA ASN A 141 9.41 -11.68 -2.94
C ASN A 141 8.90 -12.26 -4.26
N SER A 142 7.61 -12.54 -4.35
CA SER A 142 6.99 -13.20 -5.50
C SER A 142 5.70 -12.49 -5.91
N PRO A 143 5.38 -12.44 -7.21
CA PRO A 143 4.10 -11.89 -7.67
C PRO A 143 2.90 -12.78 -7.35
N THR A 144 3.12 -14.05 -6.96
CA THR A 144 2.07 -15.07 -6.80
C THR A 144 2.17 -15.87 -5.50
N ASN A 145 3.32 -15.90 -4.84
CA ASN A 145 3.51 -16.56 -3.54
C ASN A 145 3.66 -15.50 -2.45
N PHE A 146 2.75 -15.50 -1.48
CA PHE A 146 2.65 -14.51 -0.41
C PHE A 146 3.04 -15.09 0.97
N SER A 147 3.88 -16.12 1.00
CA SER A 147 4.40 -16.70 2.25
C SER A 147 5.31 -15.74 3.02
N GLU A 148 5.97 -14.83 2.31
CA GLU A 148 6.79 -13.76 2.89
C GLU A 148 6.33 -12.42 2.34
N VAL A 149 5.70 -11.63 3.20
CA VAL A 149 5.23 -10.30 2.87
C VAL A 149 5.55 -9.32 4.00
N MET A 150 5.65 -8.06 3.64
CA MET A 150 5.84 -6.95 4.57
C MET A 150 4.93 -5.81 4.15
N ASN A 151 4.45 -5.05 5.13
CA ASN A 151 3.83 -3.77 4.84
C ASN A 151 4.90 -2.74 4.48
N ALA A 152 4.53 -1.89 3.55
CA ALA A 152 5.28 -0.69 3.25
C ALA A 152 4.27 0.44 3.00
N GLU A 153 4.67 1.69 3.21
CA GLU A 153 3.73 2.79 3.12
C GLU A 153 4.28 3.96 2.32
N VAL A 154 3.45 4.40 1.38
CA VAL A 154 3.63 5.67 0.70
C VAL A 154 2.89 6.72 1.50
N SER A 155 3.62 7.46 2.31
CA SER A 155 3.08 8.36 3.33
C SER A 155 2.17 9.46 2.78
N GLY A 156 1.25 9.93 3.61
CA GLY A 156 0.72 11.29 3.50
C GLY A 156 1.86 12.31 3.54
N LEU A 157 1.69 13.45 2.90
CA LEU A 157 2.76 14.42 2.77
C LEU A 157 2.99 15.16 4.10
N PRO A 158 4.23 15.39 4.50
CA PRO A 158 4.54 16.31 5.60
C PRO A 158 4.21 17.75 5.19
N LYS A 159 4.40 18.70 6.12
CA LYS A 159 4.26 20.13 5.81
C LYS A 159 5.20 20.54 4.67
N ALA A 160 4.72 21.39 3.77
CA ALA A 160 5.41 21.75 2.53
C ALA A 160 6.82 22.35 2.71
N ASN A 161 7.13 22.89 3.89
CA ASN A 161 8.44 23.45 4.22
C ASN A 161 9.44 22.44 4.81
N THR A 162 9.08 21.16 4.91
CA THR A 162 9.97 20.11 5.41
C THR A 162 10.94 19.62 4.33
N ALA A 163 12.11 19.13 4.78
CA ALA A 163 13.17 18.68 3.88
C ALA A 163 12.76 17.52 2.97
N ASP A 164 11.83 16.66 3.42
CA ASP A 164 11.45 15.44 2.70
C ASP A 164 10.19 15.61 1.85
N PHE A 165 9.52 16.78 1.90
CA PHE A 165 8.26 17.02 1.20
C PHE A 165 8.31 16.67 -0.30
N ASN A 166 9.28 17.23 -1.02
CA ASN A 166 9.37 17.01 -2.46
C ASN A 166 9.65 15.53 -2.79
N THR A 167 10.54 14.89 -2.04
CA THR A 167 10.87 13.47 -2.24
C THR A 167 9.65 12.59 -2.05
N LEU A 168 8.90 12.79 -0.96
CA LEU A 168 7.71 11.99 -0.67
C LEU A 168 6.57 12.28 -1.64
N ARG A 169 6.38 13.53 -2.05
CA ARG A 169 5.41 13.90 -3.09
C ARG A 169 5.71 13.19 -4.42
N ASP A 170 6.96 13.19 -4.85
CA ASP A 170 7.36 12.61 -6.14
C ASP A 170 7.19 11.08 -6.13
N VAL A 171 7.52 10.41 -5.01
CA VAL A 171 7.25 8.97 -4.84
C VAL A 171 5.76 8.68 -4.83
N ARG A 172 4.97 9.50 -4.15
CA ARG A 172 3.51 9.34 -4.10
C ARG A 172 2.89 9.49 -5.49
N ALA A 173 3.32 10.49 -6.24
CA ALA A 173 2.90 10.67 -7.64
C ALA A 173 3.29 9.46 -8.52
N LEU A 174 4.53 8.99 -8.42
CA LEU A 174 5.00 7.81 -9.15
C LEU A 174 4.18 6.56 -8.78
N PHE A 175 3.96 6.30 -7.48
CA PHE A 175 3.18 5.15 -7.02
C PHE A 175 1.79 5.11 -7.66
N LEU A 176 1.11 6.25 -7.73
CA LEU A 176 -0.21 6.36 -8.36
C LEU A 176 -0.21 6.06 -9.86
N THR A 177 0.94 6.11 -10.53
CA THR A 177 1.07 5.68 -11.93
C THR A 177 1.22 4.18 -12.11
N LEU A 178 1.62 3.45 -11.06
CA LEU A 178 1.85 2.01 -11.14
C LEU A 178 0.55 1.20 -11.32
N SER A 179 -0.59 1.77 -10.97
CA SER A 179 -1.91 1.14 -11.12
C SER A 179 -2.78 1.94 -12.09
N THR A 180 -3.64 1.26 -12.85
CA THR A 180 -4.64 1.90 -13.70
C THR A 180 -5.66 2.69 -12.89
N ASN A 181 -6.08 2.13 -11.75
CA ASN A 181 -7.02 2.76 -10.82
C ASN A 181 -6.30 3.24 -9.56
N ALA A 182 -6.80 4.34 -8.97
CA ALA A 182 -6.36 4.75 -7.65
C ALA A 182 -6.68 3.65 -6.62
N PRO A 183 -5.81 3.42 -5.62
CA PRO A 183 -6.14 2.53 -4.51
C PRO A 183 -7.41 2.99 -3.79
N SER A 184 -8.28 2.04 -3.42
CA SER A 184 -9.48 2.28 -2.64
C SER A 184 -9.20 2.14 -1.14
N SER A 185 -10.19 2.41 -0.29
CA SER A 185 -10.12 2.20 1.17
C SER A 185 -10.00 0.72 1.58
N SER A 186 -10.09 -0.20 0.65
CA SER A 186 -9.88 -1.63 0.88
C SER A 186 -8.69 -2.13 0.09
N PHE A 187 -7.96 -3.11 0.63
CA PHE A 187 -6.87 -3.73 -0.10
C PHE A 187 -7.34 -4.34 -1.42
N THR A 188 -6.72 -3.92 -2.50
CA THR A 188 -6.96 -4.45 -3.84
C THR A 188 -5.66 -4.99 -4.43
N HIS A 189 -5.77 -6.12 -5.14
CA HIS A 189 -4.63 -6.64 -5.90
C HIS A 189 -4.22 -5.68 -7.01
N LEU A 190 -2.93 -5.43 -7.14
CA LEU A 190 -2.39 -4.83 -8.34
C LEU A 190 -2.35 -5.91 -9.45
N LYS A 191 -2.99 -5.63 -10.56
CA LYS A 191 -3.06 -6.54 -11.72
C LYS A 191 -2.50 -5.83 -12.96
N PRO A 192 -1.32 -6.23 -13.43
CA PRO A 192 -0.37 -7.17 -12.82
C PRO A 192 0.32 -6.58 -11.58
N PRO A 193 0.88 -7.42 -10.67
CA PRO A 193 1.79 -6.96 -9.63
C PRO A 193 2.96 -6.18 -10.22
N LYS A 194 3.55 -5.26 -9.44
CA LYS A 194 4.60 -4.36 -9.93
C LYS A 194 5.97 -4.77 -9.38
N HIS A 195 6.88 -5.12 -10.27
CA HIS A 195 8.26 -5.42 -9.92
C HIS A 195 9.02 -4.12 -9.71
N VAL A 196 9.67 -3.95 -8.55
CA VAL A 196 10.32 -2.68 -8.19
C VAL A 196 11.61 -2.89 -7.40
N ILE A 197 12.50 -1.88 -7.47
CA ILE A 197 13.45 -1.57 -6.41
C ILE A 197 12.72 -0.61 -5.47
N LEU A 198 12.79 -0.86 -4.17
CA LEU A 198 12.14 -0.06 -3.16
C LEU A 198 13.17 0.44 -2.15
N GLU A 199 13.15 1.76 -1.87
CA GLU A 199 13.93 2.36 -0.78
C GLU A 199 13.00 3.08 0.19
N GLY A 200 13.27 2.90 1.48
CA GLY A 200 12.49 3.53 2.53
C GLY A 200 13.15 3.43 3.90
N SER A 201 12.52 4.00 4.89
CA SER A 201 12.96 3.97 6.28
C SER A 201 12.23 2.88 7.05
N LEU A 202 12.91 2.19 7.97
CA LEU A 202 12.24 1.21 8.83
C LEU A 202 11.35 1.91 9.85
N TYR A 203 10.24 1.28 10.16
CA TYR A 203 9.26 1.70 11.14
C TYR A 203 8.71 0.47 11.87
N PHE A 204 8.55 0.55 13.18
CA PHE A 204 7.95 -0.49 13.99
C PHE A 204 6.53 -0.09 14.39
N ASP A 205 5.53 -0.69 13.75
CA ASP A 205 4.13 -0.45 14.08
C ASP A 205 3.67 -1.34 15.25
N GLY A 206 4.08 -0.98 16.44
CA GLY A 206 3.75 -1.72 17.65
C GLY A 206 2.26 -1.75 18.01
N TYR A 207 1.42 -0.94 17.35
CA TYR A 207 -0.03 -0.94 17.53
C TYR A 207 -0.67 -2.22 16.98
N HIS A 208 -0.16 -2.72 15.88
CA HIS A 208 -0.66 -3.93 15.25
C HIS A 208 -0.04 -5.21 15.85
N GLY A 209 -0.65 -6.34 15.60
CA GLY A 209 -0.07 -7.66 15.87
C GLY A 209 0.26 -8.33 14.55
N ALA A 210 1.26 -9.21 14.50
CA ALA A 210 1.62 -9.91 13.28
C ALA A 210 0.81 -11.20 13.09
N GLY A 211 0.39 -11.48 11.85
CA GLY A 211 -0.26 -12.74 11.46
C GLY A 211 -1.70 -12.93 11.99
N LYS A 212 -2.33 -11.91 12.60
CA LYS A 212 -3.66 -12.01 13.19
C LYS A 212 -4.75 -11.45 12.27
N LYS A 213 -6.02 -11.77 12.55
CA LYS A 213 -7.15 -11.34 11.73
C LYS A 213 -7.26 -9.82 11.52
N ASN A 214 -6.89 -9.03 12.53
CA ASN A 214 -7.01 -7.56 12.51
C ASN A 214 -5.67 -6.86 12.23
N ASP A 215 -4.67 -7.60 11.75
CA ASP A 215 -3.38 -7.04 11.42
C ASP A 215 -3.40 -6.38 10.05
N PRO A 216 -2.48 -5.43 9.78
CA PRO A 216 -2.36 -4.83 8.47
C PRO A 216 -2.15 -5.90 7.38
N GLY A 217 -2.60 -5.57 6.17
CA GLY A 217 -2.55 -6.49 5.04
C GLY A 217 -3.86 -7.25 4.80
N PRO A 218 -4.09 -7.68 3.56
CA PRO A 218 -5.27 -8.43 3.17
C PRO A 218 -5.25 -9.85 3.76
N ALA A 219 -6.41 -10.49 3.86
CA ALA A 219 -6.53 -11.82 4.47
C ALA A 219 -5.63 -12.89 3.81
N TRP A 220 -5.32 -12.73 2.53
CA TRP A 220 -4.51 -13.66 1.73
C TRP A 220 -2.99 -13.38 1.78
N ALA A 221 -2.58 -12.24 2.36
CA ALA A 221 -1.16 -11.85 2.50
C ALA A 221 -0.97 -11.05 3.79
N LYS A 222 -0.87 -11.79 4.91
CA LYS A 222 -0.65 -11.21 6.25
C LYS A 222 0.84 -11.13 6.55
N PRO A 223 1.40 -9.95 6.86
CA PRO A 223 2.78 -9.82 7.33
C PRO A 223 3.02 -10.65 8.58
N GLN A 224 4.20 -11.26 8.66
CA GLN A 224 4.61 -12.05 9.82
C GLN A 224 5.26 -11.22 10.92
N SER A 225 5.47 -9.94 10.67
CA SER A 225 6.04 -8.96 11.58
C SER A 225 5.31 -7.64 11.41
N VAL A 226 5.31 -6.81 12.44
CA VAL A 226 4.78 -5.45 12.40
C VAL A 226 5.82 -4.41 11.96
N TRP A 227 7.01 -4.85 11.59
CA TRP A 227 7.95 -3.99 10.91
C TRP A 227 7.44 -3.58 9.55
N GLU A 228 7.63 -2.32 9.22
CA GLU A 228 7.22 -1.70 7.97
C GLU A 228 8.35 -0.88 7.35
N ILE A 229 8.21 -0.62 6.06
CA ILE A 229 9.02 0.40 5.38
C ILE A 229 8.15 1.65 5.28
N HIS A 230 8.36 2.60 6.19
CA HIS A 230 7.56 3.82 6.30
C HIS A 230 8.45 5.03 6.67
N PRO A 231 8.57 6.02 5.79
CA PRO A 231 8.02 6.11 4.44
C PRO A 231 8.82 5.34 3.40
N ILE A 232 8.16 4.92 2.32
CA ILE A 232 8.83 4.68 1.05
C ILE A 232 9.23 6.06 0.50
N TYR A 233 10.52 6.25 0.23
CA TYR A 233 11.01 7.53 -0.33
C TYR A 233 11.62 7.39 -1.73
N LYS A 234 11.72 6.17 -2.26
CA LYS A 234 12.10 5.92 -3.64
C LYS A 234 11.55 4.61 -4.16
N LEU A 235 11.00 4.66 -5.34
CA LEU A 235 10.56 3.51 -6.14
C LEU A 235 11.23 3.55 -7.50
N THR A 236 11.69 2.39 -7.98
CA THR A 236 12.20 2.25 -9.35
C THR A 236 11.53 1.03 -9.96
N PRO A 237 10.59 1.19 -10.89
CA PRO A 237 9.99 0.07 -11.61
C PRO A 237 11.05 -0.75 -12.34
N LEU A 238 10.91 -2.07 -12.27
CA LEU A 238 11.70 -3.04 -13.03
C LEU A 238 10.82 -3.61 -14.16
N ASN A 239 11.39 -3.73 -15.34
CA ASN A 239 10.71 -4.27 -16.52
C ASN A 239 10.59 -5.79 -16.45
#